data_aeafcf1d359a7a2ab9e3cf627a759fcb
#
_entry.id   aeafcf1d359a7a2ab9e3cf627a759fcb
#
_cell.length_a   1.000
_cell.length_b   1.000
_cell.length_c   1.000
_cell.angle_alpha   90.00
_cell.angle_beta   90.00
_cell.angle_gamma   90.00
#
_symmetry.space_group_name_H-M   'P 1'
#
loop_
_entity.id
_entity.type
_entity.pdbx_description
1 polymer ?
#
loop_
_entity_poly.entity_id
_entity_poly.type
_entity_poly.pdbx_seq_one_letter_code
_entity_poly.pdbx_strand_id
1 'polypeptide(L)'
;MHINIKRTSLLLSSLFFFSLSQAAGDLSSSLGQVRVDNTELKNISEGSKSMNDRFAANNDQIVPFTISIPDSAISDLKQRLALTRLPDQISDTSWEYGTDIDYLSELVEYWQNDFDWREQESQLNQYDQFITEVDGLDMHFIHQRSSNPDAIPLMMVHGWPGSISEFNKIIGPLTEPQLHGGDAADAFHIIAPSLPGFGFSGIPDEPGYSPEKIGHVLAALMDQIGYEQYAIAGGDWGAIINRYIANNYADRLIGLHSNMMLAG
;
A
#
# COMPACT_ATOMS: atom_id res chain seq x y z
N MET A 1 -4.42 -28.63 -15.81
CA MET A 1 -3.94 -28.57 -14.41
C MET A 1 -4.71 -27.42 -13.76
N HIS A 2 -5.78 -27.70 -13.02
CA HIS A 2 -6.61 -26.65 -12.42
C HIS A 2 -5.81 -26.00 -11.28
N ILE A 3 -5.28 -24.81 -11.55
CA ILE A 3 -4.68 -23.98 -10.51
C ILE A 3 -5.81 -23.34 -9.72
N ASN A 4 -5.85 -23.62 -8.44
CA ASN A 4 -6.89 -23.12 -7.55
C ASN A 4 -6.67 -21.61 -7.27
N ILE A 5 -7.31 -20.76 -8.09
CA ILE A 5 -7.21 -19.30 -8.10
C ILE A 5 -7.47 -18.67 -6.71
N LYS A 6 -8.16 -19.38 -5.82
CA LYS A 6 -8.39 -18.93 -4.43
C LYS A 6 -7.11 -18.69 -3.61
N ARG A 7 -5.95 -19.17 -4.07
CA ARG A 7 -4.65 -18.92 -3.40
C ARG A 7 -3.92 -17.67 -3.90
N THR A 8 -4.40 -17.02 -4.96
CA THR A 8 -3.72 -15.88 -5.62
C THR A 8 -4.28 -14.52 -5.21
N SER A 9 -5.28 -14.44 -4.33
CA SER A 9 -5.94 -13.20 -3.93
C SER A 9 -5.01 -12.16 -3.30
N LEU A 10 -3.80 -12.54 -2.88
CA LEU A 10 -2.81 -11.62 -2.30
C LEU A 10 -2.05 -10.79 -3.33
N LEU A 11 -1.94 -11.24 -4.58
CA LEU A 11 -1.22 -10.49 -5.62
C LEU A 11 -2.08 -9.39 -6.25
N LEU A 12 -3.40 -9.51 -6.17
CA LEU A 12 -4.34 -8.56 -6.79
C LEU A 12 -4.49 -7.25 -6.03
N SER A 13 -4.34 -7.26 -4.70
CA SER A 13 -4.46 -6.03 -3.90
C SER A 13 -3.34 -5.02 -4.18
N SER A 14 -2.18 -5.45 -4.65
CA SER A 14 -1.03 -4.59 -4.95
C SER A 14 -1.10 -3.88 -6.30
N LEU A 15 -1.90 -4.37 -7.25
CA LEU A 15 -2.05 -3.77 -8.59
C LEU A 15 -3.06 -2.60 -8.63
N PHE A 16 -3.80 -2.37 -7.55
CA PHE A 16 -4.98 -1.51 -7.54
C PHE A 16 -4.68 -0.01 -7.60
N PHE A 17 -3.49 0.44 -7.19
CA PHE A 17 -3.20 1.87 -7.00
C PHE A 17 -2.40 2.55 -8.11
N PHE A 18 -1.93 1.82 -9.11
CA PHE A 18 -0.97 2.37 -10.08
C PHE A 18 -1.58 3.08 -11.30
N SER A 19 -2.88 3.00 -11.57
CA SER A 19 -3.44 3.50 -12.83
C SER A 19 -3.98 4.93 -12.81
N LEU A 20 -3.96 5.63 -11.67
CA LEU A 20 -4.61 6.95 -11.55
C LEU A 20 -3.71 8.16 -11.85
N SER A 21 -2.37 8.03 -11.85
CA SER A 21 -1.49 9.20 -11.96
C SER A 21 -0.74 9.38 -13.29
N GLN A 22 -0.74 8.41 -14.22
CA GLN A 22 0.09 8.49 -15.42
C GLN A 22 -0.65 8.65 -16.77
N ALA A 23 -1.96 8.79 -16.79
CA ALA A 23 -2.74 8.93 -18.03
C ALA A 23 -2.94 10.38 -18.51
N ALA A 24 -2.27 11.37 -17.92
CA ALA A 24 -2.45 12.79 -18.26
C ALA A 24 -1.35 13.41 -19.16
N GLY A 25 -0.41 12.63 -19.66
CA GLY A 25 0.66 13.13 -20.54
C GLY A 25 0.73 12.38 -21.87
N ASP A 26 0.48 13.07 -22.98
CA ASP A 26 0.74 12.72 -24.38
C ASP A 26 -0.19 11.71 -25.08
N LEU A 27 -1.35 12.19 -25.51
CA LEU A 27 -2.05 11.70 -26.69
C LEU A 27 -2.82 12.85 -27.39
N SER A 28 -2.09 13.83 -27.93
CA SER A 28 -2.64 14.79 -28.85
C SER A 28 -2.12 14.52 -30.28
N SER A 29 -2.68 13.55 -30.95
CA SER A 29 -2.90 13.57 -32.43
C SER A 29 -3.49 12.24 -32.90
N SER A 30 -4.69 12.33 -33.45
CA SER A 30 -5.43 11.29 -34.18
C SER A 30 -6.24 10.31 -33.33
N LEU A 31 -7.43 10.74 -32.89
CA LEU A 31 -8.66 9.93 -32.89
C LEU A 31 -9.84 10.86 -32.52
N GLY A 32 -10.98 10.64 -33.16
CA GLY A 32 -12.13 11.53 -33.10
C GLY A 32 -12.56 11.96 -31.71
N GLN A 33 -13.06 13.19 -31.62
CA GLN A 33 -13.52 13.82 -30.39
C GLN A 33 -14.57 12.96 -29.66
N VAL A 34 -14.14 12.16 -28.68
CA VAL A 34 -15.01 11.73 -27.60
C VAL A 34 -15.02 12.91 -26.61
N ARG A 35 -16.12 13.66 -26.57
CA ARG A 35 -16.36 14.64 -25.50
C ARG A 35 -16.51 13.87 -24.19
N VAL A 36 -15.46 13.81 -23.40
CA VAL A 36 -15.56 13.45 -21.99
C VAL A 36 -16.15 14.68 -21.28
N ASP A 37 -17.25 14.50 -20.58
CA ASP A 37 -17.88 15.56 -19.82
C ASP A 37 -16.96 15.96 -18.66
N ASN A 38 -16.42 17.18 -18.73
CA ASN A 38 -15.52 17.74 -17.71
C ASN A 38 -16.12 17.83 -16.32
N THR A 39 -17.41 17.57 -16.16
CA THR A 39 -18.12 17.55 -14.88
C THR A 39 -17.75 16.32 -14.04
N GLU A 40 -17.55 15.14 -14.67
CA GLU A 40 -17.15 13.93 -13.95
C GLU A 40 -15.68 13.98 -13.47
N LEU A 41 -14.77 14.54 -14.28
CA LEU A 41 -13.37 14.75 -13.87
C LEU A 41 -13.25 15.76 -12.72
N LYS A 42 -14.12 16.76 -12.66
CA LYS A 42 -14.20 17.69 -11.53
C LYS A 42 -14.64 17.00 -10.24
N ASN A 43 -15.61 16.11 -10.30
CA ASN A 43 -16.11 15.39 -9.12
C ASN A 43 -15.06 14.45 -8.53
N ILE A 44 -14.19 13.84 -9.35
CA ILE A 44 -13.07 13.00 -8.89
C ILE A 44 -11.98 13.88 -8.24
N SER A 45 -11.68 15.05 -8.82
CA SER A 45 -10.72 16.00 -8.24
C SER A 45 -11.25 16.70 -6.99
N GLU A 46 -12.56 16.93 -6.89
CA GLU A 46 -13.22 17.49 -5.71
C GLU A 46 -13.34 16.45 -4.58
N GLY A 47 -13.51 15.17 -4.88
CA GLY A 47 -13.44 14.08 -3.91
C GLY A 47 -12.04 13.97 -3.28
N SER A 48 -10.99 14.10 -4.05
CA SER A 48 -9.60 14.13 -3.59
C SER A 48 -9.28 15.41 -2.78
N LYS A 49 -9.76 16.57 -3.22
CA LYS A 49 -9.65 17.82 -2.44
C LYS A 49 -10.43 17.78 -1.12
N SER A 50 -11.60 17.17 -1.10
CA SER A 50 -12.40 17.03 0.13
C SER A 50 -11.73 16.14 1.18
N MET A 51 -10.86 15.20 0.80
CA MET A 51 -10.03 14.45 1.74
C MET A 51 -8.94 15.36 2.34
N ASN A 52 -8.22 16.11 1.52
CA ASN A 52 -7.16 17.02 1.96
C ASN A 52 -7.72 18.19 2.82
N ASP A 53 -8.90 18.73 2.48
CA ASP A 53 -9.51 19.83 3.24
C ASP A 53 -9.99 19.44 4.65
N ARG A 54 -10.21 18.15 4.93
CA ARG A 54 -10.60 17.67 6.27
C ARG A 54 -9.44 17.64 7.27
N PHE A 55 -8.21 17.56 6.79
CA PHE A 55 -7.00 17.41 7.60
C PHE A 55 -6.21 18.71 7.78
N ALA A 56 -6.51 19.76 7.03
CA ALA A 56 -5.81 21.05 7.07
C ALA A 56 -5.98 21.87 8.38
N ALA A 57 -6.73 21.36 9.37
CA ALA A 57 -7.10 22.15 10.53
C ALA A 57 -6.26 21.94 11.81
N ASN A 58 -5.43 20.88 11.93
CA ASN A 58 -4.58 20.63 13.11
C ASN A 58 -3.33 19.81 12.73
N ASN A 59 -2.23 20.47 12.57
CA ASN A 59 -0.96 19.93 12.03
C ASN A 59 -0.25 18.81 12.84
N ASP A 60 -0.76 18.34 13.97
CA ASP A 60 -0.08 17.31 14.80
C ASP A 60 -1.06 16.25 15.33
N GLN A 61 -2.26 16.15 14.79
CA GLN A 61 -3.27 15.24 15.34
C GLN A 61 -3.30 13.90 14.61
N ILE A 62 -3.03 12.80 15.33
CA ILE A 62 -3.25 11.44 14.84
C ILE A 62 -4.75 11.17 14.84
N VAL A 63 -5.32 10.93 13.64
CA VAL A 63 -6.75 10.75 13.44
C VAL A 63 -7.05 9.30 13.06
N PRO A 64 -8.02 8.62 13.69
CA PRO A 64 -8.47 7.31 13.26
C PRO A 64 -8.92 7.33 11.78
N PHE A 65 -8.54 6.28 11.05
CA PHE A 65 -8.86 6.12 9.64
C PHE A 65 -9.59 4.79 9.40
N THR A 66 -10.55 4.82 8.49
CA THR A 66 -11.25 3.62 8.03
C THR A 66 -11.30 3.63 6.51
N ILE A 67 -10.87 2.55 5.88
CA ILE A 67 -10.94 2.40 4.43
C ILE A 67 -12.42 2.32 4.02
N SER A 68 -12.85 3.19 3.13
CA SER A 68 -14.20 3.23 2.58
C SER A 68 -14.17 3.70 1.14
N ILE A 69 -13.94 2.78 0.21
CA ILE A 69 -13.88 3.08 -1.22
C ILE A 69 -15.31 3.24 -1.77
N PRO A 70 -15.62 4.35 -2.45
CA PRO A 70 -16.96 4.56 -2.99
C PRO A 70 -17.30 3.54 -4.08
N ASP A 71 -18.58 3.14 -4.17
CA ASP A 71 -19.05 2.17 -5.16
C ASP A 71 -18.80 2.63 -6.61
N SER A 72 -18.76 3.94 -6.83
CA SER A 72 -18.44 4.53 -8.14
C SER A 72 -17.02 4.18 -8.58
N ALA A 73 -16.03 4.17 -7.67
CA ALA A 73 -14.65 3.79 -7.98
C ALA A 73 -14.55 2.29 -8.31
N ILE A 74 -15.29 1.44 -7.59
CA ILE A 74 -15.34 0.00 -7.88
C ILE A 74 -16.01 -0.25 -9.23
N SER A 75 -17.08 0.50 -9.53
CA SER A 75 -17.78 0.40 -10.82
C SER A 75 -16.91 0.85 -11.98
N ASP A 76 -16.17 1.96 -11.83
CA ASP A 76 -15.20 2.44 -12.83
C ASP A 76 -14.10 1.38 -13.08
N LEU A 77 -13.55 0.78 -12.03
CA LEU A 77 -12.59 -0.31 -12.17
C LEU A 77 -13.16 -1.47 -13.01
N LYS A 78 -14.36 -1.94 -12.69
CA LYS A 78 -14.99 -3.04 -13.41
C LYS A 78 -15.21 -2.72 -14.89
N GLN A 79 -15.58 -1.48 -15.21
CA GLN A 79 -15.69 -1.01 -16.58
C GLN A 79 -14.33 -1.02 -17.31
N ARG A 80 -13.26 -0.57 -16.68
CA ARG A 80 -11.90 -0.59 -17.24
C ARG A 80 -11.41 -2.02 -17.47
N LEU A 81 -11.68 -2.93 -16.53
CA LEU A 81 -11.34 -4.34 -16.68
C LEU A 81 -12.08 -4.96 -17.88
N ALA A 82 -13.36 -4.64 -18.10
CA ALA A 82 -14.13 -5.08 -19.27
C ALA A 82 -13.56 -4.57 -20.61
N LEU A 83 -12.81 -3.46 -20.60
CA LEU A 83 -12.18 -2.87 -21.76
C LEU A 83 -10.69 -3.25 -21.90
N THR A 84 -10.19 -4.17 -21.08
CA THR A 84 -8.80 -4.59 -21.13
C THR A 84 -8.45 -5.20 -22.48
N ARG A 85 -7.35 -4.73 -23.08
CA ARG A 85 -6.74 -5.31 -24.27
C ARG A 85 -5.45 -5.97 -23.88
N LEU A 86 -5.40 -7.28 -24.03
CA LEU A 86 -4.21 -8.06 -23.75
C LEU A 86 -3.24 -8.01 -24.94
N PRO A 87 -1.92 -8.13 -24.70
CA PRO A 87 -0.94 -8.22 -25.79
C PRO A 87 -1.04 -9.55 -26.54
N ASP A 88 -0.48 -9.60 -27.73
CA ASP A 88 -0.34 -10.84 -28.47
C ASP A 88 0.71 -11.76 -27.82
N GLN A 89 0.53 -13.06 -27.96
CA GLN A 89 1.47 -14.10 -27.53
C GLN A 89 1.91 -14.92 -28.74
N ILE A 90 3.17 -15.36 -28.74
CA ILE A 90 3.67 -16.31 -29.73
C ILE A 90 2.94 -17.65 -29.50
N SER A 91 2.41 -18.24 -30.58
CA SER A 91 1.67 -19.51 -30.49
C SER A 91 2.52 -20.61 -29.85
N ASP A 92 1.88 -21.44 -29.04
CA ASP A 92 2.47 -22.63 -28.41
C ASP A 92 3.64 -22.37 -27.43
N THR A 93 3.82 -21.11 -26.97
CA THR A 93 4.92 -20.78 -26.05
C THR A 93 4.53 -20.77 -24.57
N SER A 94 3.23 -20.66 -24.26
CA SER A 94 2.72 -20.61 -22.87
C SER A 94 3.59 -19.68 -21.99
N TRP A 95 4.16 -20.16 -20.89
CA TRP A 95 4.97 -19.40 -19.93
C TRP A 95 6.44 -19.18 -20.32
N GLU A 96 6.90 -19.64 -21.50
CA GLU A 96 8.32 -19.58 -21.86
C GLU A 96 8.86 -18.14 -22.00
N TYR A 97 8.02 -17.20 -22.43
CA TYR A 97 8.43 -15.80 -22.66
C TYR A 97 7.78 -14.80 -21.70
N GLY A 98 7.07 -15.28 -20.69
CA GLY A 98 6.41 -14.44 -19.72
C GLY A 98 5.09 -15.02 -19.25
N THR A 99 4.19 -14.15 -18.82
CA THR A 99 2.87 -14.57 -18.36
C THR A 99 2.04 -15.12 -19.51
N ASP A 100 1.52 -16.33 -19.35
CA ASP A 100 0.61 -16.97 -20.30
C ASP A 100 -0.65 -16.10 -20.51
N ILE A 101 -1.05 -15.90 -21.77
CA ILE A 101 -2.15 -14.99 -22.13
C ILE A 101 -3.51 -15.52 -21.68
N ASP A 102 -3.71 -16.84 -21.71
CA ASP A 102 -4.97 -17.44 -21.30
C ASP A 102 -5.12 -17.31 -19.78
N TYR A 103 -4.03 -17.56 -19.00
CA TYR A 103 -4.01 -17.30 -17.57
C TYR A 103 -4.29 -15.83 -17.24
N LEU A 104 -3.69 -14.89 -17.97
CA LEU A 104 -3.91 -13.46 -17.74
C LEU A 104 -5.37 -13.06 -18.05
N SER A 105 -5.97 -13.65 -19.08
CA SER A 105 -7.37 -13.45 -19.42
C SER A 105 -8.30 -13.96 -18.31
N GLU A 106 -8.06 -15.18 -17.80
CA GLU A 106 -8.81 -15.74 -16.66
C GLU A 106 -8.67 -14.87 -15.40
N LEU A 107 -7.47 -14.33 -15.16
CA LEU A 107 -7.21 -13.45 -14.01
C LEU A 107 -7.98 -12.13 -14.11
N VAL A 108 -8.02 -11.51 -15.30
CA VAL A 108 -8.79 -10.27 -15.53
C VAL A 108 -10.29 -10.54 -15.37
N GLU A 109 -10.79 -11.67 -15.89
CA GLU A 109 -12.19 -12.07 -15.72
C GLU A 109 -12.56 -12.28 -14.25
N TYR A 110 -11.71 -13.00 -13.49
CA TYR A 110 -11.87 -13.16 -12.06
C TYR A 110 -11.91 -11.83 -11.33
N TRP A 111 -10.98 -10.93 -11.66
CA TRP A 111 -10.91 -9.60 -11.02
C TRP A 111 -12.15 -8.76 -11.30
N GLN A 112 -12.66 -8.82 -12.52
CA GLN A 112 -13.86 -8.09 -12.92
C GLN A 112 -15.12 -8.61 -12.22
N ASN A 113 -15.29 -9.94 -12.10
CA ASN A 113 -16.58 -10.57 -11.78
C ASN A 113 -16.63 -11.14 -10.37
N ASP A 114 -15.56 -11.80 -9.92
CA ASP A 114 -15.55 -12.64 -8.71
C ASP A 114 -14.74 -12.05 -7.56
N PHE A 115 -13.85 -11.09 -7.81
CA PHE A 115 -13.09 -10.45 -6.75
C PHE A 115 -13.98 -9.53 -5.91
N ASP A 116 -14.12 -9.86 -4.63
CA ASP A 116 -14.91 -9.08 -3.68
C ASP A 116 -14.02 -8.05 -2.96
N TRP A 117 -14.06 -6.79 -3.43
CA TRP A 117 -13.37 -5.70 -2.77
C TRP A 117 -13.87 -5.46 -1.35
N ARG A 118 -15.19 -5.59 -1.10
CA ARG A 118 -15.75 -5.32 0.23
C ARG A 118 -15.25 -6.30 1.28
N GLU A 119 -15.03 -7.55 0.90
CA GLU A 119 -14.37 -8.54 1.77
C GLU A 119 -12.93 -8.11 2.07
N GLN A 120 -12.14 -7.66 1.08
CA GLN A 120 -10.77 -7.21 1.28
C GLN A 120 -10.70 -5.93 2.12
N GLU A 121 -11.58 -4.97 1.87
CA GLU A 121 -11.73 -3.74 2.64
C GLU A 121 -12.04 -4.06 4.12
N SER A 122 -12.95 -4.99 4.38
CA SER A 122 -13.28 -5.46 5.72
C SER A 122 -12.09 -6.13 6.41
N GLN A 123 -11.31 -6.95 5.67
CA GLN A 123 -10.10 -7.59 6.20
C GLN A 123 -9.02 -6.58 6.55
N LEU A 124 -8.84 -5.51 5.78
CA LEU A 124 -7.91 -4.43 6.10
C LEU A 124 -8.39 -3.62 7.31
N ASN A 125 -9.69 -3.35 7.39
CA ASN A 125 -10.31 -2.57 8.46
C ASN A 125 -10.40 -3.32 9.81
N GLN A 126 -9.96 -4.57 9.89
CA GLN A 126 -9.85 -5.26 11.19
C GLN A 126 -8.72 -4.70 12.06
N TYR A 127 -7.76 -3.97 11.47
CA TYR A 127 -6.64 -3.35 12.18
C TYR A 127 -6.92 -1.88 12.48
N ASP A 128 -6.39 -1.39 13.59
CA ASP A 128 -6.44 0.03 13.92
C ASP A 128 -5.59 0.83 12.93
N GLN A 129 -6.21 1.77 12.23
CA GLN A 129 -5.57 2.58 11.20
C GLN A 129 -5.71 4.06 11.52
N PHE A 130 -4.73 4.84 11.09
CA PHE A 130 -4.64 6.25 11.38
C PHE A 130 -4.08 7.03 10.19
N ILE A 131 -4.34 8.35 10.20
CA ILE A 131 -3.66 9.34 9.35
C ILE A 131 -3.10 10.42 10.27
N THR A 132 -1.92 10.91 9.93
CA THR A 132 -1.32 12.10 10.53
C THR A 132 -0.47 12.84 9.50
N GLU A 133 -0.32 14.15 9.64
CA GLU A 133 0.58 14.92 8.78
C GLU A 133 2.02 14.76 9.29
N VAL A 134 2.95 14.45 8.38
CA VAL A 134 4.39 14.40 8.64
C VAL A 134 5.10 15.13 7.51
N ASP A 135 5.86 16.18 7.84
CA ASP A 135 6.56 17.02 6.85
C ASP A 135 5.66 17.55 5.71
N GLY A 136 4.41 17.93 6.05
CA GLY A 136 3.43 18.45 5.09
C GLY A 136 2.76 17.38 4.22
N LEU A 137 2.92 16.10 4.54
CA LEU A 137 2.32 14.99 3.83
C LEU A 137 1.43 14.16 4.76
N ASP A 138 0.19 13.89 4.34
CA ASP A 138 -0.70 12.97 5.05
C ASP A 138 -0.15 11.55 5.00
N MET A 139 0.26 11.01 6.13
CA MET A 139 0.78 9.67 6.28
C MET A 139 -0.26 8.74 6.88
N HIS A 140 -0.71 7.78 6.10
CA HIS A 140 -1.56 6.69 6.56
C HIS A 140 -0.70 5.55 7.12
N PHE A 141 -1.14 4.94 8.22
CA PHE A 141 -0.47 3.77 8.79
C PHE A 141 -1.43 2.89 9.60
N ILE A 142 -1.16 1.60 9.62
CA ILE A 142 -1.71 0.67 10.60
C ILE A 142 -0.88 0.84 11.88
N HIS A 143 -1.54 0.94 13.04
CA HIS A 143 -0.90 0.88 14.35
C HIS A 143 -1.62 -0.12 15.23
N GLN A 144 -1.27 -1.39 15.06
CA GLN A 144 -1.86 -2.49 15.82
C GLN A 144 -1.00 -2.78 17.06
N ARG A 145 -1.56 -2.49 18.22
CA ARG A 145 -0.89 -2.76 19.50
C ARG A 145 -1.14 -4.20 19.94
N SER A 146 -0.10 -4.82 20.50
CA SER A 146 -0.21 -6.06 21.26
C SER A 146 -0.94 -5.83 22.59
N SER A 147 -1.58 -6.88 23.11
CA SER A 147 -2.07 -6.92 24.49
C SER A 147 -0.93 -6.93 25.52
N ASN A 148 0.30 -7.30 25.12
CA ASN A 148 1.50 -7.17 25.95
C ASN A 148 1.98 -5.70 25.93
N PRO A 149 1.94 -4.98 27.08
CA PRO A 149 2.37 -3.58 27.13
C PRO A 149 3.88 -3.39 26.91
N ASP A 150 4.69 -4.45 27.12
CA ASP A 150 6.15 -4.44 26.95
C ASP A 150 6.57 -4.90 25.56
N ALA A 151 5.63 -5.07 24.62
CA ALA A 151 5.90 -5.47 23.25
C ALA A 151 6.82 -4.47 22.54
N ILE A 152 7.75 -4.98 21.73
CA ILE A 152 8.71 -4.16 20.98
C ILE A 152 7.98 -3.45 19.83
N PRO A 153 8.12 -2.12 19.65
CA PRO A 153 7.61 -1.45 18.48
C PRO A 153 8.36 -1.93 17.22
N LEU A 154 7.61 -2.37 16.21
CA LEU A 154 8.14 -2.84 14.93
C LEU A 154 7.49 -2.08 13.78
N MET A 155 8.28 -1.28 13.08
CA MET A 155 7.85 -0.66 11.83
C MET A 155 8.09 -1.61 10.66
N MET A 156 7.03 -1.93 9.90
CA MET A 156 7.08 -2.78 8.71
C MET A 156 6.88 -1.95 7.46
N VAL A 157 7.90 -1.91 6.60
CA VAL A 157 7.95 -1.06 5.41
C VAL A 157 7.78 -1.91 4.16
N HIS A 158 6.68 -1.69 3.43
CA HIS A 158 6.37 -2.40 2.19
C HIS A 158 7.22 -1.94 1.00
N GLY A 159 7.09 -2.61 -0.14
CA GLY A 159 7.78 -2.29 -1.38
C GLY A 159 6.87 -1.96 -2.56
N TRP A 160 7.41 -2.02 -3.78
CA TRP A 160 6.69 -1.83 -5.03
C TRP A 160 6.65 -3.16 -5.82
N PRO A 161 5.50 -3.54 -6.37
CA PRO A 161 4.20 -2.85 -6.40
C PRO A 161 3.30 -3.20 -5.19
N GLY A 162 3.86 -3.21 -3.99
CA GLY A 162 3.21 -3.62 -2.76
C GLY A 162 2.39 -2.53 -2.06
N SER A 163 1.88 -2.88 -0.90
CA SER A 163 1.13 -2.01 0.01
C SER A 163 1.10 -2.62 1.42
N ILE A 164 0.43 -1.97 2.36
CA ILE A 164 0.16 -2.51 3.70
C ILE A 164 -0.50 -3.90 3.67
N SER A 165 -1.17 -4.28 2.58
CA SER A 165 -1.79 -5.59 2.42
C SER A 165 -0.80 -6.77 2.45
N GLU A 166 0.50 -6.52 2.21
CA GLU A 166 1.56 -7.53 2.34
C GLU A 166 1.61 -8.10 3.77
N PHE A 167 1.21 -7.31 4.75
CA PHE A 167 1.34 -7.64 6.17
C PHE A 167 0.11 -8.28 6.80
N ASN A 168 -1.03 -8.36 6.08
CA ASN A 168 -2.30 -8.87 6.61
C ASN A 168 -2.21 -10.21 7.33
N LYS A 169 -1.32 -11.12 6.89
CA LYS A 169 -1.19 -12.45 7.47
C LYS A 169 -0.23 -12.52 8.65
N ILE A 170 0.60 -11.50 8.85
CA ILE A 170 1.64 -11.53 9.87
C ILE A 170 1.38 -10.56 11.02
N ILE A 171 0.51 -9.55 10.83
CA ILE A 171 0.19 -8.61 11.91
C ILE A 171 -0.36 -9.35 13.14
N GLY A 172 -1.39 -10.19 12.98
CA GLY A 172 -1.97 -10.96 14.09
C GLY A 172 -0.95 -11.84 14.79
N PRO A 173 -0.22 -12.72 14.08
CA PRO A 173 0.86 -13.54 14.68
C PRO A 173 1.96 -12.76 15.39
N LEU A 174 2.29 -11.55 14.95
CA LEU A 174 3.31 -10.72 15.59
C LEU A 174 2.77 -9.93 16.77
N THR A 175 1.50 -9.53 16.76
CA THR A 175 0.90 -8.79 17.88
C THR A 175 0.43 -9.70 19.00
N GLU A 176 -0.07 -10.89 18.69
CA GLU A 176 -0.60 -11.85 19.65
C GLU A 176 -0.02 -13.27 19.42
N PRO A 177 1.32 -13.44 19.53
CA PRO A 177 1.97 -14.71 19.19
C PRO A 177 1.45 -15.90 19.98
N GLN A 178 0.98 -15.72 21.22
CA GLN A 178 0.40 -16.78 22.05
C GLN A 178 -0.89 -17.39 21.44
N LEU A 179 -1.61 -16.66 20.60
CA LEU A 179 -2.78 -17.17 19.87
C LEU A 179 -2.38 -17.99 18.64
N HIS A 180 -1.09 -17.96 18.27
CA HIS A 180 -0.52 -18.61 17.10
C HIS A 180 0.59 -19.62 17.43
N GLY A 181 0.69 -20.03 18.72
CA GLY A 181 1.63 -21.05 19.18
C GLY A 181 3.02 -20.52 19.58
N GLY A 182 3.18 -19.19 19.64
CA GLY A 182 4.38 -18.51 20.16
C GLY A 182 4.28 -18.14 21.63
N ASP A 183 5.24 -17.34 22.11
CA ASP A 183 5.27 -16.80 23.45
C ASP A 183 4.80 -15.33 23.44
N ALA A 184 3.96 -14.95 24.41
CA ALA A 184 3.50 -13.56 24.56
C ALA A 184 4.67 -12.56 24.79
N ALA A 185 5.81 -13.03 25.28
CA ALA A 185 7.01 -12.22 25.45
C ALA A 185 7.65 -11.81 24.11
N ASP A 186 7.36 -12.54 23.01
CA ASP A 186 7.86 -12.26 21.66
C ASP A 186 6.96 -11.30 20.86
N ALA A 187 6.01 -10.66 21.51
CA ALA A 187 5.03 -9.78 20.86
C ALA A 187 5.63 -8.46 20.37
N PHE A 188 5.02 -7.91 19.32
CA PHE A 188 5.35 -6.60 18.78
C PHE A 188 4.13 -5.67 18.75
N HIS A 189 4.36 -4.38 18.95
CA HIS A 189 3.45 -3.34 18.47
C HIS A 189 3.77 -3.05 17.01
N ILE A 190 2.83 -3.27 16.11
CA ILE A 190 3.07 -3.15 14.67
C ILE A 190 2.71 -1.75 14.18
N ILE A 191 3.64 -1.12 13.48
CA ILE A 191 3.43 0.10 12.72
C ILE A 191 3.70 -0.22 11.24
N ALA A 192 2.66 -0.17 10.39
CA ALA A 192 2.78 -0.44 8.97
C ALA A 192 2.31 0.79 8.17
N PRO A 193 3.23 1.72 7.82
CA PRO A 193 2.88 2.89 7.03
C PRO A 193 2.60 2.52 5.58
N SER A 194 1.65 3.21 4.95
CA SER A 194 1.61 3.35 3.50
C SER A 194 2.71 4.32 3.08
N LEU A 195 3.57 3.93 2.14
CA LEU A 195 4.63 4.82 1.65
C LEU A 195 4.05 6.09 1.00
N PRO A 196 4.77 7.22 0.99
CA PRO A 196 4.36 8.42 0.25
C PRO A 196 3.94 8.11 -1.18
N GLY A 197 2.73 8.51 -1.58
CA GLY A 197 2.16 8.21 -2.90
C GLY A 197 1.59 6.80 -3.07
N PHE A 198 1.59 5.96 -2.03
CA PHE A 198 1.02 4.60 -2.04
C PHE A 198 -0.17 4.50 -1.08
N GLY A 199 -1.04 3.54 -1.36
CA GLY A 199 -2.16 3.21 -0.48
C GLY A 199 -3.04 4.40 -0.17
N PHE A 200 -3.09 4.79 1.09
CA PHE A 200 -3.91 5.88 1.60
C PHE A 200 -3.08 7.07 2.09
N SER A 201 -1.75 7.05 1.91
CA SER A 201 -0.89 8.21 2.15
C SER A 201 -1.03 9.24 1.04
N GLY A 202 -0.79 10.51 1.37
CA GLY A 202 -0.78 11.62 0.44
C GLY A 202 0.21 11.43 -0.71
N ILE A 203 -0.10 12.05 -1.84
CA ILE A 203 0.81 12.12 -2.99
C ILE A 203 1.71 13.34 -2.80
N PRO A 204 3.06 13.16 -2.82
CA PRO A 204 3.97 14.29 -2.79
C PRO A 204 3.69 15.30 -3.91
N ASP A 205 3.63 16.57 -3.58
CA ASP A 205 3.39 17.68 -4.52
C ASP A 205 4.69 18.30 -5.06
N GLU A 206 5.85 17.87 -4.52
CA GLU A 206 7.19 18.29 -4.94
C GLU A 206 8.08 17.10 -5.30
N PRO A 207 9.11 17.29 -6.16
CA PRO A 207 10.08 16.26 -6.47
C PRO A 207 11.03 16.00 -5.30
N GLY A 208 11.71 14.83 -5.31
CA GLY A 208 12.80 14.54 -4.36
C GLY A 208 12.46 13.49 -3.30
N TYR A 209 11.31 12.83 -3.37
CA TYR A 209 10.97 11.74 -2.48
C TYR A 209 11.78 10.47 -2.81
N SER A 210 13.11 10.57 -2.58
CA SER A 210 14.03 9.43 -2.65
C SER A 210 13.81 8.47 -1.47
N PRO A 211 14.36 7.25 -1.51
CA PRO A 211 14.34 6.33 -0.36
C PRO A 211 14.90 6.96 0.92
N GLU A 212 15.88 7.83 0.81
CA GLU A 212 16.42 8.58 1.95
C GLU A 212 15.40 9.56 2.53
N LYS A 213 14.76 10.40 1.69
CA LYS A 213 13.70 11.32 2.15
C LYS A 213 12.54 10.57 2.77
N ILE A 214 12.10 9.46 2.14
CA ILE A 214 11.06 8.60 2.70
C ILE A 214 11.50 8.05 4.06
N GLY A 215 12.75 7.62 4.21
CA GLY A 215 13.29 7.16 5.49
C GLY A 215 13.22 8.22 6.59
N HIS A 216 13.49 9.50 6.26
CA HIS A 216 13.32 10.62 7.20
C HIS A 216 11.85 10.81 7.60
N VAL A 217 10.92 10.79 6.64
CA VAL A 217 9.47 10.90 6.92
C VAL A 217 9.00 9.77 7.83
N LEU A 218 9.43 8.53 7.59
CA LEU A 218 9.06 7.39 8.42
C LEU A 218 9.67 7.47 9.83
N ALA A 219 10.91 7.94 9.96
CA ALA A 219 11.52 8.17 11.27
C ALA A 219 10.78 9.27 12.05
N ALA A 220 10.37 10.35 11.39
CA ALA A 220 9.56 11.41 11.97
C ALA A 220 8.16 10.92 12.38
N LEU A 221 7.54 10.02 11.59
CA LEU A 221 6.30 9.36 11.97
C LEU A 221 6.46 8.60 13.30
N MET A 222 7.54 7.83 13.48
CA MET A 222 7.80 7.09 14.72
C MET A 222 7.96 8.02 15.91
N ASP A 223 8.60 9.20 15.74
CA ASP A 223 8.66 10.23 16.78
C ASP A 223 7.28 10.75 17.15
N GLN A 224 6.47 11.08 16.15
CA GLN A 224 5.15 11.66 16.36
C GLN A 224 4.19 10.72 17.07
N ILE A 225 4.30 9.40 16.86
CA ILE A 225 3.52 8.39 17.57
C ILE A 225 4.14 7.97 18.91
N GLY A 226 5.29 8.56 19.27
CA GLY A 226 5.90 8.45 20.62
C GLY A 226 6.86 7.27 20.80
N TYR A 227 7.44 6.72 19.73
CA TYR A 227 8.42 5.63 19.80
C TYR A 227 9.86 6.16 19.62
N GLU A 228 10.59 6.30 20.71
CA GLU A 228 12.00 6.71 20.70
C GLU A 228 12.93 5.61 20.17
N GLN A 229 12.62 4.35 20.51
CA GLN A 229 13.35 3.15 20.05
C GLN A 229 12.40 2.14 19.44
N TYR A 230 12.78 1.54 18.30
CA TYR A 230 11.96 0.59 17.57
C TYR A 230 12.80 -0.34 16.70
N ALA A 231 12.24 -1.49 16.35
CA ALA A 231 12.78 -2.35 15.31
C ALA A 231 12.17 -1.97 13.93
N ILE A 232 12.87 -2.31 12.85
CA ILE A 232 12.38 -2.11 11.47
C ILE A 232 12.48 -3.39 10.68
N ALA A 233 11.47 -3.64 9.82
CA ALA A 233 11.46 -4.78 8.90
C ALA A 233 11.01 -4.33 7.50
N GLY A 234 11.55 -4.96 6.44
CA GLY A 234 11.13 -4.68 5.08
C GLY A 234 11.88 -5.49 4.02
N GLY A 235 11.30 -5.48 2.84
CA GLY A 235 11.85 -6.04 1.62
C GLY A 235 11.72 -5.07 0.47
N ASP A 236 12.28 -5.37 -0.70
CA ASP A 236 12.19 -4.53 -1.89
C ASP A 236 12.54 -3.05 -1.59
N TRP A 237 11.72 -2.06 -1.97
CA TRP A 237 11.92 -0.65 -1.60
C TRP A 237 11.99 -0.45 -0.09
N GLY A 238 11.21 -1.21 0.71
CA GLY A 238 11.28 -1.15 2.16
C GLY A 238 12.67 -1.51 2.69
N ALA A 239 13.38 -2.46 2.08
CA ALA A 239 14.75 -2.78 2.45
C ALA A 239 15.72 -1.62 2.17
N ILE A 240 15.55 -0.93 1.03
CA ILE A 240 16.37 0.22 0.66
C ILE A 240 16.11 1.39 1.62
N ILE A 241 14.84 1.70 1.89
CA ILE A 241 14.43 2.76 2.82
C ILE A 241 14.97 2.46 4.23
N ASN A 242 14.80 1.23 4.71
CA ASN A 242 15.28 0.80 6.02
C ASN A 242 16.80 0.90 6.17
N ARG A 243 17.56 0.69 5.09
CA ARG A 243 19.00 0.93 5.07
C ARG A 243 19.34 2.40 5.36
N TYR A 244 18.58 3.34 4.77
CA TYR A 244 18.77 4.77 5.06
C TYR A 244 18.38 5.12 6.50
N ILE A 245 17.29 4.55 7.00
CA ILE A 245 16.91 4.71 8.42
C ILE A 245 18.02 4.18 9.33
N ALA A 246 18.56 3.00 9.06
CA ALA A 246 19.63 2.40 9.85
C ALA A 246 20.93 3.22 9.82
N ASN A 247 21.26 3.87 8.70
CA ASN A 247 22.43 4.69 8.59
C ASN A 247 22.31 6.05 9.32
N ASN A 248 21.10 6.66 9.32
CA ASN A 248 20.91 8.01 9.84
C ASN A 248 20.35 8.04 11.27
N TYR A 249 19.74 6.94 11.74
CA TYR A 249 19.03 6.84 13.02
C TYR A 249 19.40 5.55 13.78
N ALA A 250 20.65 5.09 13.67
CA ALA A 250 21.12 3.84 14.26
C ALA A 250 20.90 3.75 15.78
N ASP A 251 21.02 4.87 16.48
CA ASP A 251 20.82 5.01 17.91
C ASP A 251 19.38 4.80 18.36
N ARG A 252 18.43 4.85 17.43
CA ARG A 252 17.01 4.62 17.66
C ARG A 252 16.59 3.18 17.35
N LEU A 253 17.45 2.38 16.70
CA LEU A 253 17.09 1.05 16.26
C LEU A 253 17.46 -0.03 17.27
N ILE A 254 16.45 -0.80 17.69
CA ILE A 254 16.62 -2.05 18.45
C ILE A 254 17.15 -3.15 17.52
N GLY A 255 16.69 -3.17 16.25
CA GLY A 255 17.11 -4.15 15.27
C GLY A 255 16.57 -3.87 13.86
N LEU A 256 17.18 -4.49 12.86
CA LEU A 256 16.77 -4.44 11.47
C LEU A 256 16.59 -5.87 10.94
N HIS A 257 15.41 -6.15 10.39
CA HIS A 257 15.14 -7.33 9.57
C HIS A 257 14.98 -6.95 8.11
N SER A 258 15.66 -7.68 7.23
CA SER A 258 15.49 -7.51 5.77
C SER A 258 15.53 -8.85 5.06
N ASN A 259 14.60 -9.06 4.13
CA ASN A 259 14.63 -10.22 3.23
C ASN A 259 15.37 -9.91 1.91
N MET A 260 15.88 -8.68 1.75
CA MET A 260 16.67 -8.24 0.60
C MET A 260 17.83 -7.35 1.08
N MET A 261 19.02 -7.92 1.17
CA MET A 261 20.24 -7.17 1.51
C MET A 261 21.02 -6.87 0.25
N LEU A 262 21.13 -5.57 -0.08
CA LEU A 262 21.99 -5.10 -1.14
C LEU A 262 23.34 -4.70 -0.53
N ALA A 263 24.38 -5.49 -0.80
CA ALA A 263 25.75 -5.14 -0.55
C ALA A 263 26.24 -4.18 -1.67
N GLY A 264 26.61 -2.97 -1.33
CA GLY A 264 27.17 -1.97 -2.24
C GLY A 264 28.33 -1.24 -1.60
#